data_4853d4a8663591a1c837c8f0561bde3a
#
_entry.id   4853d4a8663591a1c837c8f0561bde3a
#
_cell.length_a   1.000
_cell.length_b   1.000
_cell.length_c   1.000
_cell.angle_alpha   90.00
_cell.angle_beta   90.00
_cell.angle_gamma   90.00
#
_symmetry.space_group_name_H-M   'P 1'
#
loop_
_entity.id
_entity.type
_entity.pdbx_description
1 polymer ?
#
loop_
_entity_poly.entity_id
_entity_poly.type
_entity_poly.pdbx_seq_one_letter_code
_entity_poly.pdbx_strand_id
1 'polypeptide(L)'
;MQPTSPTSSAPSKGKILVTGGAGYIGSHAALALTSAGYEVVVLDSLVYGHAAIVKDVLRLELVVGDTNDRSCLDSLFKKHSFDAVMHFAAYAYVGESVTQPDKYYRNNVVGTLTLLEAMNDAGIKKFIFSSTCATYGIPTIVPIPEDHAQNPINPYGATKLMVERILADFDHAYDFRSVAFRYFNAAGADPQGQLGEAHDPETHLIPLVLFAALGRIPSVSIFGTDYDTPDGTCIRDYIHVTDLAHAHVQGLEYLMQGGKSDRFNLGNGSGFSVKEVIETARTVTGREIIATENPRRAGDPPALVGSGDRARQVLGWDPQYADLKTILTHAWAWHLKRHG
;
A
#
# COMPACT_ATOMS: atom_id res chain seq x y z
N MET A 1 -31.38 -6.82 40.63
CA MET A 1 -30.91 -5.96 39.51
C MET A 1 -30.53 -6.89 38.38
N GLN A 2 -31.31 -6.88 37.30
CA GLN A 2 -30.99 -7.67 36.11
C GLN A 2 -29.82 -6.99 35.37
N PRO A 3 -28.88 -7.75 34.75
CA PRO A 3 -27.84 -7.17 33.92
C PRO A 3 -28.49 -6.60 32.65
N THR A 4 -28.21 -5.36 32.37
CA THR A 4 -28.57 -4.67 31.13
C THR A 4 -27.92 -5.35 29.94
N SER A 5 -28.73 -5.73 28.95
CA SER A 5 -28.36 -6.31 27.68
C SER A 5 -27.31 -5.42 26.95
N PRO A 6 -26.40 -6.00 26.17
CA PRO A 6 -25.40 -5.22 25.43
C PRO A 6 -26.09 -4.34 24.40
N THR A 7 -25.63 -3.09 24.35
CA THR A 7 -26.02 -2.07 23.39
C THR A 7 -25.97 -2.60 21.96
N SER A 8 -27.08 -2.48 21.25
CA SER A 8 -27.19 -2.72 19.80
C SER A 8 -26.07 -1.97 19.07
N SER A 9 -25.11 -2.69 18.51
CA SER A 9 -24.15 -2.14 17.55
C SER A 9 -24.92 -1.59 16.34
N ALA A 10 -24.53 -0.41 15.86
CA ALA A 10 -25.07 0.12 14.61
C ALA A 10 -24.95 -0.94 13.50
N PRO A 11 -25.90 -1.02 12.55
CA PRO A 11 -25.82 -1.97 11.45
C PRO A 11 -24.52 -1.73 10.65
N SER A 12 -23.88 -2.82 10.22
CA SER A 12 -22.67 -2.77 9.38
C SER A 12 -22.96 -2.00 8.08
N LYS A 13 -21.98 -1.19 7.63
CA LYS A 13 -22.04 -0.50 6.33
C LYS A 13 -21.89 -1.45 5.13
N GLY A 14 -21.51 -2.71 5.37
CA GLY A 14 -21.25 -3.71 4.34
C GLY A 14 -20.08 -4.62 4.72
N LYS A 15 -19.84 -5.65 3.92
CA LYS A 15 -18.76 -6.64 4.14
C LYS A 15 -17.73 -6.58 3.03
N ILE A 16 -16.47 -6.42 3.41
CA ILE A 16 -15.35 -6.21 2.48
C ILE A 16 -14.36 -7.36 2.63
N LEU A 17 -13.95 -7.93 1.49
CA LEU A 17 -12.80 -8.81 1.43
C LEU A 17 -11.53 -7.97 1.24
N VAL A 18 -10.56 -8.14 2.13
CA VAL A 18 -9.22 -7.54 2.00
C VAL A 18 -8.22 -8.65 1.68
N THR A 19 -7.70 -8.67 0.45
CA THR A 19 -6.64 -9.60 0.10
C THR A 19 -5.27 -8.97 0.37
N GLY A 20 -4.33 -9.75 0.92
CA GLY A 20 -3.05 -9.21 1.41
C GLY A 20 -3.20 -8.42 2.72
N GLY A 21 -4.28 -8.67 3.47
CA GLY A 21 -4.58 -7.93 4.70
C GLY A 21 -3.73 -8.29 5.91
N ALA A 22 -2.86 -9.30 5.81
CA ALA A 22 -1.85 -9.60 6.83
C ALA A 22 -0.51 -8.88 6.59
N GLY A 23 -0.37 -8.15 5.47
CA GLY A 23 0.77 -7.31 5.12
C GLY A 23 0.67 -5.89 5.69
N TYR A 24 1.69 -5.07 5.41
CA TYR A 24 1.82 -3.72 5.96
C TYR A 24 0.61 -2.82 5.60
N ILE A 25 0.41 -2.52 4.32
CA ILE A 25 -0.65 -1.58 3.89
C ILE A 25 -2.03 -2.20 4.08
N GLY A 26 -2.19 -3.50 3.74
CA GLY A 26 -3.46 -4.20 3.86
C GLY A 26 -4.00 -4.27 5.28
N SER A 27 -3.14 -4.42 6.29
CA SER A 27 -3.57 -4.42 7.70
C SER A 27 -4.06 -3.05 8.17
N HIS A 28 -3.40 -1.96 7.76
CA HIS A 28 -3.85 -0.60 8.05
C HIS A 28 -5.18 -0.30 7.35
N ALA A 29 -5.36 -0.77 6.11
CA ALA A 29 -6.64 -0.63 5.40
C ALA A 29 -7.76 -1.43 6.09
N ALA A 30 -7.48 -2.65 6.57
CA ALA A 30 -8.43 -3.44 7.34
C ALA A 30 -8.82 -2.76 8.66
N LEU A 31 -7.86 -2.14 9.36
CA LEU A 31 -8.12 -1.33 10.56
C LEU A 31 -9.02 -0.13 10.24
N ALA A 32 -8.71 0.60 9.17
CA ALA A 32 -9.47 1.78 8.74
C ALA A 32 -10.91 1.40 8.33
N LEU A 33 -11.10 0.30 7.59
CA LEU A 33 -12.41 -0.23 7.22
C LEU A 33 -13.25 -0.59 8.46
N THR A 34 -12.64 -1.31 9.41
CA THR A 34 -13.32 -1.68 10.66
C THR A 34 -13.72 -0.45 11.46
N SER A 35 -12.83 0.54 11.56
CA SER A 35 -13.09 1.82 12.22
C SER A 35 -14.19 2.62 11.52
N ALA A 36 -14.32 2.49 10.20
CA ALA A 36 -15.40 3.09 9.41
C ALA A 36 -16.77 2.34 9.51
N GLY A 37 -16.81 1.18 10.18
CA GLY A 37 -18.05 0.41 10.41
C GLY A 37 -18.30 -0.69 9.38
N TYR A 38 -17.31 -1.11 8.61
CA TYR A 38 -17.41 -2.26 7.72
C TYR A 38 -17.05 -3.57 8.44
N GLU A 39 -17.70 -4.66 8.04
CA GLU A 39 -17.22 -6.01 8.34
C GLU A 39 -16.07 -6.37 7.39
N VAL A 40 -15.01 -6.93 7.92
CA VAL A 40 -13.81 -7.27 7.14
C VAL A 40 -13.47 -8.75 7.29
N VAL A 41 -13.23 -9.41 6.16
CA VAL A 41 -12.59 -10.73 6.09
C VAL A 41 -11.27 -10.56 5.35
N VAL A 42 -10.22 -11.18 5.85
CA VAL A 42 -8.88 -11.12 5.25
C VAL A 42 -8.59 -12.44 4.54
N LEU A 43 -8.13 -12.34 3.27
CA LEU A 43 -7.51 -13.45 2.53
C LEU A 43 -6.02 -13.13 2.37
N ASP A 44 -5.14 -14.02 2.85
CA ASP A 44 -3.70 -13.83 2.74
C ASP A 44 -3.00 -15.19 2.63
N SER A 45 -2.01 -15.29 1.75
CA SER A 45 -1.20 -16.51 1.59
C SER A 45 -0.14 -16.68 2.68
N LEU A 46 0.11 -15.62 3.47
CA LEU A 46 1.11 -15.54 4.53
C LEU A 46 2.57 -15.74 4.06
N VAL A 47 2.86 -15.53 2.77
CA VAL A 47 4.24 -15.57 2.26
C VAL A 47 5.09 -14.46 2.89
N TYR A 48 4.53 -13.25 3.00
CA TYR A 48 5.13 -12.10 3.70
C TYR A 48 4.21 -11.54 4.80
N GLY A 49 2.96 -11.99 4.84
CA GLY A 49 1.97 -11.56 5.81
C GLY A 49 2.13 -12.21 7.17
N HIS A 50 1.69 -11.53 8.22
CA HIS A 50 1.77 -12.00 9.60
C HIS A 50 0.38 -12.33 10.16
N ALA A 51 0.05 -13.62 10.32
CA ALA A 51 -1.26 -14.08 10.80
C ALA A 51 -1.65 -13.45 12.15
N ALA A 52 -0.69 -13.22 13.04
CA ALA A 52 -0.91 -12.61 14.35
C ALA A 52 -1.49 -11.17 14.24
N ILE A 53 -1.11 -10.42 13.21
CA ILE A 53 -1.68 -9.08 12.97
C ILE A 53 -3.19 -9.17 12.80
N VAL A 54 -3.66 -10.10 11.96
CA VAL A 54 -5.08 -10.25 11.68
C VAL A 54 -5.85 -10.83 12.86
N LYS A 55 -5.30 -11.90 13.49
CA LYS A 55 -6.00 -12.65 14.54
C LYS A 55 -5.95 -11.98 15.89
N ASP A 56 -4.76 -11.50 16.30
CA ASP A 56 -4.52 -11.06 17.68
C ASP A 56 -4.66 -9.55 17.84
N VAL A 57 -4.25 -8.76 16.81
CA VAL A 57 -4.32 -7.30 16.83
C VAL A 57 -5.67 -6.82 16.30
N LEU A 58 -6.01 -7.17 15.05
CA LEU A 58 -7.23 -6.72 14.40
C LEU A 58 -8.47 -7.52 14.83
N ARG A 59 -8.28 -8.74 15.29
CA ARG A 59 -9.37 -9.68 15.69
C ARG A 59 -10.36 -9.94 14.57
N LEU A 60 -9.85 -10.10 13.36
CA LEU A 60 -10.63 -10.35 12.15
C LEU A 60 -10.56 -11.81 11.72
N GLU A 61 -11.52 -12.23 10.90
CA GLU A 61 -11.47 -13.53 10.24
C GLU A 61 -10.33 -13.54 9.22
N LEU A 62 -9.41 -14.51 9.35
CA LEU A 62 -8.33 -14.78 8.41
C LEU A 62 -8.59 -16.08 7.67
N VAL A 63 -8.69 -16.00 6.37
CA VAL A 63 -8.66 -17.12 5.45
C VAL A 63 -7.23 -17.22 4.90
N VAL A 64 -6.55 -18.33 5.18
CA VAL A 64 -5.22 -18.58 4.62
C VAL A 64 -5.41 -19.21 3.24
N GLY A 65 -5.00 -18.49 2.17
CA GLY A 65 -5.19 -18.92 0.80
C GLY A 65 -4.54 -17.99 -0.20
N ASP A 66 -4.47 -18.43 -1.46
CA ASP A 66 -3.85 -17.70 -2.56
C ASP A 66 -4.90 -17.23 -3.57
N THR A 67 -4.74 -16.04 -4.12
CA THR A 67 -5.61 -15.50 -5.17
C THR A 67 -5.50 -16.28 -6.50
N ASN A 68 -4.46 -17.08 -6.69
CA ASN A 68 -4.34 -18.02 -7.79
C ASN A 68 -5.19 -19.29 -7.61
N ASP A 69 -5.64 -19.59 -6.39
CA ASP A 69 -6.46 -20.77 -6.09
C ASP A 69 -7.96 -20.44 -6.27
N ARG A 70 -8.45 -20.74 -7.46
CA ARG A 70 -9.86 -20.53 -7.81
C ARG A 70 -10.81 -21.27 -6.85
N SER A 71 -10.46 -22.45 -6.38
CA SER A 71 -11.32 -23.26 -5.49
C SER A 71 -11.43 -22.62 -4.11
N CYS A 72 -10.34 -22.02 -3.61
CA CYS A 72 -10.33 -21.22 -2.38
C CYS A 72 -11.26 -20.00 -2.53
N LEU A 73 -11.17 -19.27 -3.64
CA LEU A 73 -12.00 -18.08 -3.91
C LEU A 73 -13.48 -18.43 -4.03
N ASP A 74 -13.82 -19.49 -4.78
CA ASP A 74 -15.21 -19.95 -4.92
C ASP A 74 -15.83 -20.36 -3.57
N SER A 75 -15.05 -21.03 -2.73
CA SER A 75 -15.48 -21.42 -1.39
C SER A 75 -15.70 -20.21 -0.49
N LEU A 76 -14.80 -19.21 -0.58
CA LEU A 76 -14.87 -17.97 0.18
C LEU A 76 -16.11 -17.14 -0.23
N PHE A 77 -16.36 -16.95 -1.53
CA PHE A 77 -17.50 -16.20 -2.05
C PHE A 77 -18.83 -16.92 -1.85
N LYS A 78 -18.82 -18.25 -1.77
CA LYS A 78 -20.00 -19.03 -1.38
C LYS A 78 -20.33 -18.89 0.10
N LYS A 79 -19.30 -18.77 0.96
CA LYS A 79 -19.48 -18.64 2.42
C LYS A 79 -19.90 -17.23 2.82
N HIS A 80 -19.44 -16.21 2.12
CA HIS A 80 -19.67 -14.80 2.46
C HIS A 80 -20.24 -14.03 1.28
N SER A 81 -21.20 -13.15 1.55
CA SER A 81 -21.66 -12.15 0.58
C SER A 81 -20.85 -10.87 0.79
N PHE A 82 -19.96 -10.55 -0.13
CA PHE A 82 -19.16 -9.33 -0.08
C PHE A 82 -19.75 -8.23 -0.97
N ASP A 83 -19.68 -6.99 -0.52
CA ASP A 83 -20.08 -5.81 -1.28
C ASP A 83 -18.96 -5.30 -2.20
N ALA A 84 -17.71 -5.54 -1.81
CA ALA A 84 -16.51 -5.16 -2.56
C ALA A 84 -15.28 -5.97 -2.13
N VAL A 85 -14.23 -5.89 -2.96
CA VAL A 85 -12.89 -6.41 -2.64
C VAL A 85 -11.88 -5.27 -2.66
N MET A 86 -11.00 -5.24 -1.66
CA MET A 86 -9.85 -4.36 -1.58
C MET A 86 -8.58 -5.20 -1.69
N HIS A 87 -7.80 -4.97 -2.75
CA HIS A 87 -6.75 -5.90 -3.19
C HIS A 87 -5.34 -5.34 -2.99
N PHE A 88 -4.64 -5.88 -1.99
CA PHE A 88 -3.24 -5.58 -1.69
C PHE A 88 -2.30 -6.77 -1.94
N ALA A 89 -2.83 -7.98 -2.14
CA ALA A 89 -2.02 -9.18 -2.35
C ALA A 89 -1.18 -9.05 -3.61
N ALA A 90 0.12 -8.84 -3.46
CA ALA A 90 1.08 -8.73 -4.56
C ALA A 90 2.50 -8.93 -4.06
N TYR A 91 3.40 -9.41 -4.91
CA TYR A 91 4.83 -9.22 -4.72
C TYR A 91 5.20 -7.80 -5.13
N ALA A 92 6.01 -7.10 -4.32
CA ALA A 92 6.28 -5.67 -4.47
C ALA A 92 7.77 -5.29 -4.49
N TYR A 93 8.68 -6.26 -4.42
CA TYR A 93 10.12 -5.99 -4.47
C TYR A 93 10.59 -5.74 -5.89
N VAL A 94 10.81 -4.45 -6.24
CA VAL A 94 11.21 -4.04 -7.60
C VAL A 94 12.46 -4.79 -8.07
N GLY A 95 13.50 -4.89 -7.24
CA GLY A 95 14.75 -5.59 -7.59
C GLY A 95 14.53 -7.07 -7.86
N GLU A 96 13.74 -7.76 -7.05
CA GLU A 96 13.40 -9.17 -7.26
C GLU A 96 12.61 -9.37 -8.56
N SER A 97 11.74 -8.43 -8.91
CA SER A 97 10.94 -8.54 -10.14
C SER A 97 11.81 -8.61 -11.41
N VAL A 98 12.99 -7.97 -11.39
CA VAL A 98 13.94 -8.00 -12.53
C VAL A 98 14.60 -9.36 -12.66
N THR A 99 14.89 -10.04 -11.56
CA THR A 99 15.57 -11.33 -11.54
C THR A 99 14.62 -12.53 -11.58
N GLN A 100 13.36 -12.36 -11.16
CA GLN A 100 12.33 -13.40 -11.13
C GLN A 100 11.00 -12.88 -11.70
N PRO A 101 10.95 -12.45 -12.99
CA PRO A 101 9.76 -11.81 -13.55
C PRO A 101 8.53 -12.74 -13.62
N ASP A 102 8.74 -14.02 -13.88
CA ASP A 102 7.68 -15.05 -13.95
C ASP A 102 6.89 -15.16 -12.62
N LYS A 103 7.58 -15.07 -11.49
CA LYS A 103 6.98 -15.02 -10.15
C LYS A 103 5.99 -13.85 -10.04
N TYR A 104 6.39 -12.66 -10.53
CA TYR A 104 5.58 -11.44 -10.48
C TYR A 104 4.39 -11.50 -11.44
N TYR A 105 4.59 -11.94 -12.68
CA TYR A 105 3.48 -12.07 -13.64
C TYR A 105 2.44 -13.10 -13.17
N ARG A 106 2.89 -14.25 -12.66
CA ARG A 106 1.99 -15.27 -12.13
C ARG A 106 1.19 -14.77 -10.94
N ASN A 107 1.84 -14.21 -9.95
CA ASN A 107 1.16 -13.76 -8.73
C ASN A 107 0.32 -12.50 -8.97
N ASN A 108 0.93 -11.45 -9.53
CA ASN A 108 0.27 -10.14 -9.59
C ASN A 108 -0.75 -10.02 -10.74
N VAL A 109 -0.52 -10.71 -11.87
CA VAL A 109 -1.44 -10.63 -13.02
C VAL A 109 -2.39 -11.81 -13.03
N VAL A 110 -1.87 -13.06 -13.06
CA VAL A 110 -2.73 -14.24 -13.14
C VAL A 110 -3.58 -14.36 -11.87
N GLY A 111 -3.01 -14.20 -10.68
CA GLY A 111 -3.76 -14.25 -9.42
C GLY A 111 -4.84 -13.17 -9.33
N THR A 112 -4.55 -11.95 -9.78
CA THR A 112 -5.58 -10.90 -9.83
C THR A 112 -6.66 -11.21 -10.84
N LEU A 113 -6.32 -11.72 -12.03
CA LEU A 113 -7.31 -12.13 -13.04
C LEU A 113 -8.23 -13.23 -12.49
N THR A 114 -7.66 -14.28 -11.87
CA THR A 114 -8.42 -15.34 -11.21
C THR A 114 -9.39 -14.81 -10.16
N LEU A 115 -8.94 -13.83 -9.35
CA LEU A 115 -9.78 -13.15 -8.35
C LEU A 115 -10.93 -12.39 -9.02
N LEU A 116 -10.66 -11.62 -10.09
CA LEU A 116 -11.67 -10.85 -10.82
C LEU A 116 -12.71 -11.74 -11.48
N GLU A 117 -12.31 -12.89 -12.05
CA GLU A 117 -13.22 -13.90 -12.62
C GLU A 117 -14.13 -14.47 -11.51
N ALA A 118 -13.57 -14.89 -10.39
CA ALA A 118 -14.34 -15.41 -9.27
C ALA A 118 -15.33 -14.37 -8.69
N MET A 119 -14.91 -13.10 -8.59
CA MET A 119 -15.77 -11.99 -8.20
C MET A 119 -16.91 -11.78 -9.17
N ASN A 120 -16.61 -11.83 -10.49
CA ASN A 120 -17.61 -11.65 -11.55
C ASN A 120 -18.69 -12.75 -11.49
N ASP A 121 -18.27 -14.00 -11.30
CA ASP A 121 -19.18 -15.15 -11.17
C ASP A 121 -20.02 -15.06 -9.89
N ALA A 122 -19.48 -14.51 -8.81
CA ALA A 122 -20.18 -14.26 -7.56
C ALA A 122 -21.05 -12.98 -7.57
N GLY A 123 -21.04 -12.20 -8.66
CA GLY A 123 -21.80 -10.95 -8.78
C GLY A 123 -21.20 -9.76 -8.00
N ILE A 124 -19.95 -9.87 -7.53
CA ILE A 124 -19.24 -8.80 -6.80
C ILE A 124 -18.58 -7.89 -7.84
N LYS A 125 -19.00 -6.61 -7.91
CA LYS A 125 -18.63 -5.71 -9.01
C LYS A 125 -17.79 -4.49 -8.58
N LYS A 126 -17.40 -4.37 -7.32
CA LYS A 126 -16.63 -3.23 -6.81
C LYS A 126 -15.26 -3.68 -6.36
N PHE A 127 -14.22 -2.98 -6.83
CA PHE A 127 -12.82 -3.37 -6.61
C PHE A 127 -11.94 -2.16 -6.32
N ILE A 128 -11.21 -2.20 -5.22
CA ILE A 128 -10.20 -1.20 -4.89
C ILE A 128 -8.84 -1.84 -5.10
N PHE A 129 -8.03 -1.23 -5.95
CA PHE A 129 -6.75 -1.77 -6.38
C PHE A 129 -5.57 -0.96 -5.88
N SER A 130 -4.68 -1.63 -5.16
CA SER A 130 -3.36 -1.13 -4.79
C SER A 130 -2.45 -1.14 -6.02
N SER A 131 -2.41 -0.02 -6.77
CA SER A 131 -1.48 0.21 -7.88
C SER A 131 -0.20 0.89 -7.38
N THR A 132 0.59 1.48 -8.28
CA THR A 132 1.90 2.05 -7.94
C THR A 132 2.33 3.15 -8.92
N CYS A 133 3.14 4.10 -8.45
CA CYS A 133 3.85 5.06 -9.31
C CYS A 133 4.84 4.39 -10.28
N ALA A 134 5.28 3.16 -10.01
CA ALA A 134 6.18 2.41 -10.89
C ALA A 134 5.58 2.16 -12.29
N THR A 135 4.28 2.32 -12.47
CA THR A 135 3.62 2.27 -13.78
C THR A 135 4.06 3.40 -14.71
N TYR A 136 4.48 4.54 -14.17
CA TYR A 136 4.92 5.70 -14.95
C TYR A 136 6.33 5.54 -15.55
N GLY A 137 7.19 4.75 -14.90
CA GLY A 137 8.60 4.64 -15.27
C GLY A 137 9.39 5.89 -14.91
N ILE A 138 10.15 6.44 -15.87
CA ILE A 138 10.91 7.70 -15.68
C ILE A 138 9.99 8.86 -16.07
N PRO A 139 9.58 9.72 -15.12
CA PRO A 139 8.65 10.79 -15.41
C PRO A 139 9.34 11.95 -16.15
N THR A 140 8.57 12.60 -17.02
CA THR A 140 8.98 13.84 -17.72
C THR A 140 8.39 15.10 -17.05
N ILE A 141 7.43 14.94 -16.17
CA ILE A 141 6.76 16.02 -15.41
C ILE A 141 6.70 15.60 -13.95
N VAL A 142 7.10 16.49 -13.07
CA VAL A 142 7.06 16.31 -11.60
C VAL A 142 6.49 17.60 -10.98
N PRO A 143 5.46 17.52 -10.10
CA PRO A 143 4.73 16.33 -9.66
C PRO A 143 3.98 15.61 -10.80
N ILE A 144 3.95 14.27 -10.74
CA ILE A 144 3.39 13.40 -11.77
C ILE A 144 1.85 13.46 -11.70
N PRO A 145 1.14 13.88 -12.77
CA PRO A 145 -0.33 13.82 -12.82
C PRO A 145 -0.81 12.42 -13.27
N GLU A 146 -2.10 12.10 -13.07
CA GLU A 146 -2.67 10.79 -13.42
C GLU A 146 -2.73 10.50 -14.92
N ASP A 147 -2.73 11.52 -15.75
CA ASP A 147 -2.73 11.44 -17.23
C ASP A 147 -1.32 11.35 -17.83
N HIS A 148 -0.26 11.40 -16.99
CA HIS A 148 1.11 11.15 -17.45
C HIS A 148 1.20 9.77 -18.12
N ALA A 149 1.98 9.69 -19.20
CA ALA A 149 2.23 8.42 -19.90
C ALA A 149 2.77 7.34 -18.97
N GLN A 150 2.25 6.13 -19.10
CA GLN A 150 2.71 4.97 -18.33
C GLN A 150 3.65 4.13 -19.18
N ASN A 151 4.92 4.06 -18.76
CA ASN A 151 5.97 3.29 -19.41
C ASN A 151 6.87 2.62 -18.36
N PRO A 152 6.39 1.56 -17.68
CA PRO A 152 7.11 0.91 -16.60
C PRO A 152 8.45 0.36 -17.06
N ILE A 153 9.48 0.54 -16.24
CA ILE A 153 10.88 0.12 -16.53
C ILE A 153 11.28 -1.15 -15.78
N ASN A 154 10.35 -1.78 -15.08
CA ASN A 154 10.57 -3.04 -14.37
C ASN A 154 9.29 -3.92 -14.41
N PRO A 155 9.43 -5.24 -14.24
CA PRO A 155 8.31 -6.17 -14.27
C PRO A 155 7.24 -5.89 -13.21
N TYR A 156 7.59 -5.44 -12.01
CA TYR A 156 6.61 -5.06 -10.99
C TYR A 156 5.67 -3.96 -11.49
N GLY A 157 6.21 -2.85 -11.99
CA GLY A 157 5.41 -1.77 -12.56
C GLY A 157 4.58 -2.23 -13.77
N ALA A 158 5.16 -3.09 -14.63
CA ALA A 158 4.44 -3.68 -15.76
C ALA A 158 3.25 -4.54 -15.32
N THR A 159 3.40 -5.37 -14.26
CA THR A 159 2.27 -6.17 -13.74
C THR A 159 1.14 -5.29 -13.21
N LYS A 160 1.44 -4.21 -12.52
CA LYS A 160 0.42 -3.29 -12.01
C LYS A 160 -0.32 -2.57 -13.15
N LEU A 161 0.41 -2.11 -14.17
CA LEU A 161 -0.19 -1.51 -15.37
C LEU A 161 -1.08 -2.50 -16.12
N MET A 162 -0.67 -3.77 -16.25
CA MET A 162 -1.51 -4.81 -16.87
C MET A 162 -2.83 -4.99 -16.13
N VAL A 163 -2.80 -5.00 -14.80
CA VAL A 163 -4.02 -5.10 -14.01
C VAL A 163 -4.92 -3.88 -14.19
N GLU A 164 -4.39 -2.65 -14.25
CA GLU A 164 -5.19 -1.45 -14.55
C GLU A 164 -5.91 -1.56 -15.91
N ARG A 165 -5.26 -2.16 -16.92
CA ARG A 165 -5.88 -2.41 -18.24
C ARG A 165 -6.97 -3.49 -18.16
N ILE A 166 -6.70 -4.60 -17.47
CA ILE A 166 -7.71 -5.65 -17.23
C ILE A 166 -8.94 -5.05 -16.53
N LEU A 167 -8.76 -4.19 -15.55
CA LEU A 167 -9.87 -3.54 -14.85
C LEU A 167 -10.70 -2.64 -15.78
N ALA A 168 -10.08 -1.94 -16.72
CA ALA A 168 -10.79 -1.15 -17.71
C ALA A 168 -11.61 -2.02 -18.69
N ASP A 169 -11.07 -3.18 -19.09
CA ASP A 169 -11.77 -4.13 -19.94
C ASP A 169 -12.94 -4.79 -19.19
N PHE A 170 -12.76 -5.11 -17.90
CA PHE A 170 -13.84 -5.63 -17.03
C PHE A 170 -14.94 -4.60 -16.77
N ASP A 171 -14.61 -3.33 -16.63
CA ASP A 171 -15.61 -2.25 -16.55
C ASP A 171 -16.48 -2.24 -17.80
N HIS A 172 -15.85 -2.24 -18.97
CA HIS A 172 -16.56 -2.21 -20.24
C HIS A 172 -17.42 -3.47 -20.49
N ALA A 173 -16.88 -4.65 -20.19
CA ALA A 173 -17.51 -5.93 -20.54
C ALA A 173 -18.56 -6.38 -19.52
N TYR A 174 -18.37 -6.09 -18.26
CA TYR A 174 -19.11 -6.70 -17.14
C TYR A 174 -19.70 -5.69 -16.15
N ASP A 175 -19.66 -4.39 -16.45
CA ASP A 175 -20.09 -3.31 -15.56
C ASP A 175 -19.36 -3.33 -14.18
N PHE A 176 -18.09 -3.69 -14.24
CA PHE A 176 -17.22 -3.79 -13.07
C PHE A 176 -16.71 -2.40 -12.69
N ARG A 177 -16.82 -1.98 -11.45
CA ARG A 177 -16.37 -0.66 -11.02
C ARG A 177 -15.11 -0.77 -10.18
N SER A 178 -14.06 -0.01 -10.54
CA SER A 178 -12.80 -0.06 -9.84
C SER A 178 -12.19 1.31 -9.56
N VAL A 179 -11.49 1.42 -8.43
CA VAL A 179 -10.59 2.53 -8.13
C VAL A 179 -9.18 1.99 -7.99
N ALA A 180 -8.25 2.51 -8.78
CA ALA A 180 -6.83 2.18 -8.70
C ALA A 180 -6.08 3.34 -8.03
N PHE A 181 -5.35 3.03 -6.95
CA PHE A 181 -4.50 4.00 -6.28
C PHE A 181 -3.03 3.80 -6.67
N ARG A 182 -2.44 4.82 -7.32
CA ARG A 182 -1.01 4.87 -7.64
C ARG A 182 -0.30 5.67 -6.57
N TYR A 183 0.28 5.00 -5.61
CA TYR A 183 1.04 5.66 -4.57
C TYR A 183 2.54 5.39 -4.71
N PHE A 184 3.31 6.13 -3.94
CA PHE A 184 4.76 6.20 -4.02
C PHE A 184 5.36 5.34 -2.90
N ASN A 185 5.90 5.94 -1.86
CA ASN A 185 6.48 5.16 -0.78
C ASN A 185 5.54 5.21 0.44
N ALA A 186 4.86 4.12 0.71
CA ALA A 186 4.14 3.96 1.96
C ALA A 186 5.14 3.99 3.12
N ALA A 187 4.86 4.76 4.17
CA ALA A 187 5.78 4.95 5.28
C ALA A 187 5.03 5.21 6.59
N GLY A 188 5.75 5.15 7.70
CA GLY A 188 5.16 5.40 9.01
C GLY A 188 4.59 4.12 9.66
N ALA A 189 3.78 4.31 10.67
CA ALA A 189 3.09 3.26 11.40
C ALA A 189 1.79 3.83 12.00
N ASP A 190 0.90 2.97 12.46
CA ASP A 190 -0.28 3.39 13.19
C ASP A 190 0.10 4.33 14.35
N PRO A 191 -0.51 5.52 14.45
CA PRO A 191 -0.20 6.47 15.53
C PRO A 191 -0.36 5.90 16.95
N GLN A 192 -1.19 4.87 17.11
CA GLN A 192 -1.39 4.16 18.37
C GLN A 192 -0.40 3.00 18.57
N GLY A 193 0.48 2.75 17.59
CA GLY A 193 1.51 1.72 17.65
C GLY A 193 0.99 0.28 17.64
N GLN A 194 -0.18 0.05 17.04
CA GLN A 194 -0.75 -1.29 16.89
C GLN A 194 -0.18 -2.02 15.66
N LEU A 195 0.05 -1.28 14.58
CA LEU A 195 0.48 -1.76 13.27
C LEU A 195 1.67 -0.95 12.75
N GLY A 196 2.50 -1.59 11.95
CA GLY A 196 3.61 -0.93 11.27
C GLY A 196 4.31 -1.87 10.29
N GLU A 197 5.33 -1.38 9.64
CA GLU A 197 6.08 -2.11 8.62
C GLU A 197 6.97 -3.20 9.23
N ALA A 198 6.91 -4.40 8.65
CA ALA A 198 7.60 -5.58 9.18
C ALA A 198 7.96 -6.57 8.07
N HIS A 199 8.60 -6.08 7.02
CA HIS A 199 9.06 -6.93 5.91
C HIS A 199 10.30 -7.76 6.29
N ASP A 200 10.41 -8.93 5.70
CA ASP A 200 11.58 -9.79 5.73
C ASP A 200 11.76 -10.47 4.35
N PRO A 201 12.81 -10.09 3.58
CA PRO A 201 13.80 -9.05 3.87
C PRO A 201 13.23 -7.63 3.80
N GLU A 202 13.81 -6.69 4.59
CA GLU A 202 13.47 -5.28 4.52
C GLU A 202 14.33 -4.56 3.45
N THR A 203 13.69 -3.76 2.62
CA THR A 203 14.34 -3.05 1.50
C THR A 203 14.02 -1.55 1.42
N HIS A 204 13.08 -1.07 2.24
CA HIS A 204 12.63 0.32 2.21
C HIS A 204 13.52 1.22 3.06
N LEU A 205 13.72 2.45 2.60
CA LEU A 205 14.69 3.39 3.19
C LEU A 205 14.39 3.67 4.66
N ILE A 206 13.15 4.06 5.00
CA ILE A 206 12.81 4.46 6.38
C ILE A 206 13.07 3.34 7.38
N PRO A 207 12.57 2.10 7.21
CA PRO A 207 12.93 1.01 8.11
C PRO A 207 14.43 0.74 8.20
N LEU A 208 15.16 0.78 7.08
CA LEU A 208 16.62 0.56 7.09
C LEU A 208 17.35 1.65 7.87
N VAL A 209 16.94 2.92 7.73
CA VAL A 209 17.47 4.04 8.51
C VAL A 209 17.22 3.83 10.01
N LEU A 210 16.01 3.37 10.36
CA LEU A 210 15.65 3.09 11.76
C LEU A 210 16.35 1.83 12.31
N PHE A 211 16.63 0.81 11.48
CA PHE A 211 17.46 -0.33 11.88
C PHE A 211 18.92 0.08 12.14
N ALA A 212 19.48 1.05 11.38
CA ALA A 212 20.78 1.60 11.69
C ALA A 212 20.76 2.37 13.03
N ALA A 213 19.72 3.15 13.30
CA ALA A 213 19.53 3.84 14.58
C ALA A 213 19.41 2.86 15.78
N LEU A 214 18.84 1.67 15.55
CA LEU A 214 18.75 0.59 16.55
C LEU A 214 20.04 -0.22 16.68
N GLY A 215 21.05 0.03 15.82
CA GLY A 215 22.29 -0.75 15.79
C GLY A 215 22.12 -2.17 15.21
N ARG A 216 21.00 -2.46 14.52
CA ARG A 216 20.73 -3.76 13.90
C ARG A 216 21.48 -3.96 12.59
N ILE A 217 21.79 -2.87 11.91
CA ILE A 217 22.68 -2.84 10.74
C ILE A 217 23.75 -1.76 10.96
N PRO A 218 24.95 -1.95 10.39
CA PRO A 218 26.08 -1.05 10.68
C PRO A 218 25.92 0.34 10.02
N SER A 219 25.26 0.43 8.90
CA SER A 219 25.05 1.68 8.17
C SER A 219 23.90 1.57 7.17
N VAL A 220 23.41 2.72 6.69
CA VAL A 220 22.45 2.83 5.59
C VAL A 220 23.18 3.31 4.33
N SER A 221 22.80 2.77 3.15
CA SER A 221 23.40 3.15 1.87
C SER A 221 22.67 4.31 1.22
N ILE A 222 23.39 5.34 0.78
CA ILE A 222 22.93 6.41 -0.11
C ILE A 222 23.37 6.04 -1.53
N PHE A 223 22.43 5.77 -2.44
CA PHE A 223 22.71 5.38 -3.81
C PHE A 223 22.69 6.59 -4.75
N GLY A 224 23.89 7.15 -5.02
CA GLY A 224 24.08 8.36 -5.81
C GLY A 224 23.98 9.64 -4.97
N THR A 225 24.97 10.51 -5.15
CA THR A 225 25.08 11.83 -4.49
C THR A 225 25.29 12.94 -5.50
N ASP A 226 25.10 12.64 -6.78
CA ASP A 226 25.35 13.49 -7.93
C ASP A 226 24.12 13.69 -8.83
N TYR A 227 22.89 13.42 -8.30
CA TYR A 227 21.65 13.71 -9.00
C TYR A 227 21.43 15.23 -9.11
N ASP A 228 20.69 15.64 -10.14
CA ASP A 228 20.23 17.02 -10.31
C ASP A 228 19.07 17.32 -9.33
N THR A 229 19.43 17.44 -8.07
CA THR A 229 18.55 17.70 -6.91
C THR A 229 19.28 18.61 -5.92
N PRO A 230 18.61 19.31 -5.00
CA PRO A 230 19.24 20.29 -4.11
C PRO A 230 20.43 19.78 -3.29
N ASP A 231 20.42 18.51 -2.88
CA ASP A 231 21.48 17.89 -2.07
C ASP A 231 22.23 16.75 -2.77
N GLY A 232 21.91 16.54 -4.06
CA GLY A 232 22.53 15.51 -4.91
C GLY A 232 21.93 14.11 -4.71
N THR A 233 20.97 13.88 -3.78
CA THR A 233 20.34 12.58 -3.57
C THR A 233 18.93 12.50 -4.15
N CYS A 234 18.44 11.29 -4.41
CA CYS A 234 17.10 11.10 -4.97
C CYS A 234 16.01 11.68 -4.07
N ILE A 235 14.98 12.28 -4.68
CA ILE A 235 13.76 12.74 -4.01
C ILE A 235 12.65 11.72 -4.19
N ARG A 236 11.98 11.37 -3.10
CA ARG A 236 10.86 10.41 -3.09
C ARG A 236 9.69 10.99 -2.29
N ASP A 237 8.48 10.65 -2.72
CA ASP A 237 7.25 11.01 -2.03
C ASP A 237 6.92 9.93 -1.00
N TYR A 238 6.83 10.30 0.27
CA TYR A 238 6.50 9.40 1.37
C TYR A 238 5.09 9.71 1.85
N ILE A 239 4.24 8.70 1.79
CA ILE A 239 2.84 8.82 2.19
C ILE A 239 2.63 8.02 3.47
N HIS A 240 2.10 8.66 4.49
CA HIS A 240 1.81 7.98 5.74
C HIS A 240 0.80 6.85 5.50
N VAL A 241 1.09 5.66 6.00
CA VAL A 241 0.28 4.46 5.75
C VAL A 241 -1.16 4.60 6.23
N THR A 242 -1.41 5.37 7.30
CA THR A 242 -2.76 5.69 7.77
C THR A 242 -3.52 6.57 6.76
N ASP A 243 -2.86 7.57 6.16
CA ASP A 243 -3.47 8.41 5.12
C ASP A 243 -3.75 7.61 3.84
N LEU A 244 -2.88 6.65 3.50
CA LEU A 244 -3.14 5.68 2.44
C LEU A 244 -4.38 4.84 2.74
N ALA A 245 -4.49 4.30 3.96
CA ALA A 245 -5.62 3.48 4.38
C ALA A 245 -6.93 4.27 4.29
N HIS A 246 -6.94 5.53 4.73
CA HIS A 246 -8.10 6.42 4.60
C HIS A 246 -8.49 6.67 3.14
N ALA A 247 -7.52 6.91 2.24
CA ALA A 247 -7.79 7.05 0.81
C ALA A 247 -8.49 5.80 0.23
N HIS A 248 -8.07 4.60 0.65
CA HIS A 248 -8.69 3.35 0.20
C HIS A 248 -10.15 3.23 0.69
N VAL A 249 -10.44 3.63 1.92
CA VAL A 249 -11.82 3.68 2.44
C VAL A 249 -12.66 4.70 1.66
N GLN A 250 -12.12 5.91 1.39
CA GLN A 250 -12.80 6.94 0.60
C GLN A 250 -13.06 6.48 -0.84
N GLY A 251 -12.11 5.77 -1.48
CA GLY A 251 -12.31 5.17 -2.79
C GLY A 251 -13.39 4.09 -2.80
N LEU A 252 -13.48 3.28 -1.74
CA LEU A 252 -14.58 2.34 -1.56
C LEU A 252 -15.92 3.07 -1.41
N GLU A 253 -16.01 4.05 -0.53
CA GLU A 253 -17.24 4.83 -0.30
C GLU A 253 -17.69 5.56 -1.58
N TYR A 254 -16.75 6.08 -2.38
CA TYR A 254 -17.03 6.65 -3.70
C TYR A 254 -17.69 5.62 -4.64
N LEU A 255 -17.18 4.38 -4.71
CA LEU A 255 -17.81 3.32 -5.50
C LEU A 255 -19.16 2.86 -4.92
N MET A 256 -19.30 2.80 -3.60
CA MET A 256 -20.56 2.44 -2.93
C MET A 256 -21.67 3.45 -3.21
N GLN A 257 -21.33 4.72 -3.44
CA GLN A 257 -22.24 5.80 -3.81
C GLN A 257 -22.52 5.89 -5.31
N GLY A 258 -22.06 4.91 -6.12
CA GLY A 258 -22.29 4.86 -7.57
C GLY A 258 -21.22 5.58 -8.41
N GLY A 259 -20.06 5.85 -7.84
CA GLY A 259 -18.91 6.42 -8.56
C GLY A 259 -18.46 5.52 -9.72
N LYS A 260 -17.91 6.13 -10.76
CA LYS A 260 -17.36 5.42 -11.92
C LYS A 260 -15.97 4.92 -11.63
N SER A 261 -15.50 3.94 -12.42
CA SER A 261 -14.10 3.52 -12.38
C SER A 261 -13.16 4.70 -12.60
N ASP A 262 -12.13 4.78 -11.76
CA ASP A 262 -11.17 5.88 -11.81
C ASP A 262 -9.79 5.45 -11.26
N ARG A 263 -8.81 6.33 -11.41
CA ARG A 263 -7.46 6.16 -10.88
C ARG A 263 -7.00 7.45 -10.20
N PHE A 264 -6.29 7.31 -9.11
CA PHE A 264 -5.83 8.44 -8.30
C PHE A 264 -4.38 8.24 -7.88
N ASN A 265 -3.57 9.27 -8.05
CA ASN A 265 -2.30 9.34 -7.36
C ASN A 265 -2.52 9.70 -5.90
N LEU A 266 -1.78 9.04 -5.02
CA LEU A 266 -1.67 9.44 -3.63
C LEU A 266 -0.24 9.93 -3.39
N GLY A 267 -0.08 11.24 -3.56
CA GLY A 267 1.19 11.95 -3.40
C GLY A 267 1.01 13.21 -2.56
N ASN A 268 2.04 13.59 -1.80
CA ASN A 268 2.05 14.82 -1.02
C ASN A 268 2.42 16.05 -1.87
N GLY A 269 2.97 15.84 -3.08
CA GLY A 269 3.29 16.89 -4.05
C GLY A 269 4.66 17.57 -3.86
N SER A 270 5.41 17.25 -2.79
CA SER A 270 6.74 17.84 -2.53
C SER A 270 7.87 16.80 -2.53
N GLY A 271 7.72 15.71 -1.82
CA GLY A 271 8.77 14.71 -1.65
C GLY A 271 9.89 15.13 -0.68
N PHE A 272 10.74 14.16 -0.34
CA PHE A 272 11.91 14.35 0.54
C PHE A 272 13.11 13.61 -0.04
N SER A 273 14.30 14.20 0.11
CA SER A 273 15.55 13.59 -0.33
C SER A 273 15.99 12.46 0.62
N VAL A 274 16.88 11.59 0.15
CA VAL A 274 17.45 10.53 1.00
C VAL A 274 18.21 11.12 2.19
N LYS A 275 18.97 12.22 1.99
CA LYS A 275 19.66 12.91 3.08
C LYS A 275 18.69 13.53 4.08
N GLU A 276 17.62 14.18 3.62
CA GLU A 276 16.59 14.74 4.52
C GLU A 276 15.95 13.64 5.40
N VAL A 277 15.67 12.47 4.83
CA VAL A 277 15.16 11.32 5.62
C VAL A 277 16.14 10.92 6.72
N ILE A 278 17.44 10.79 6.40
CA ILE A 278 18.46 10.39 7.37
C ILE A 278 18.63 11.45 8.47
N GLU A 279 18.72 12.73 8.12
CA GLU A 279 18.88 13.82 9.09
C GLU A 279 17.65 13.97 10.01
N THR A 280 16.45 13.85 9.44
CA THR A 280 15.22 13.87 10.22
C THR A 280 15.15 12.66 11.16
N ALA A 281 15.60 11.48 10.70
CA ALA A 281 15.66 10.29 11.55
C ALA A 281 16.66 10.45 12.71
N ARG A 282 17.84 11.06 12.48
CA ARG A 282 18.79 11.42 13.56
C ARG A 282 18.13 12.31 14.60
N THR A 283 17.39 13.31 14.15
CA THR A 283 16.67 14.23 15.04
C THR A 283 15.58 13.53 15.84
N VAL A 284 14.77 12.69 15.19
CA VAL A 284 13.65 11.97 15.83
C VAL A 284 14.13 10.91 16.81
N THR A 285 15.15 10.16 16.43
CA THR A 285 15.64 9.03 17.24
C THR A 285 16.61 9.43 18.34
N GLY A 286 17.29 10.58 18.19
CA GLY A 286 18.41 10.99 19.05
C GLY A 286 19.61 10.05 18.96
N ARG A 287 19.72 9.26 17.87
CA ARG A 287 20.75 8.23 17.65
C ARG A 287 21.67 8.62 16.50
N GLU A 288 22.91 8.16 16.59
CA GLU A 288 23.82 8.21 15.45
C GLU A 288 23.34 7.22 14.36
N ILE A 289 23.35 7.68 13.12
CA ILE A 289 23.02 6.87 11.94
C ILE A 289 24.16 7.03 10.95
N ILE A 290 24.97 5.99 10.78
CA ILE A 290 26.04 5.97 9.82
C ILE A 290 25.45 5.78 8.43
N ALA A 291 25.82 6.67 7.48
CA ALA A 291 25.41 6.59 6.09
C ALA A 291 26.64 6.43 5.19
N THR A 292 26.57 5.51 4.23
CA THR A 292 27.64 5.24 3.27
C THR A 292 27.19 5.58 1.86
N GLU A 293 28.02 6.35 1.14
CA GLU A 293 27.75 6.71 -0.25
C GLU A 293 28.11 5.56 -1.18
N ASN A 294 27.23 5.28 -2.14
CA ASN A 294 27.36 4.23 -3.14
C ASN A 294 27.04 4.80 -4.53
N PRO A 295 27.49 4.17 -5.64
CA PRO A 295 27.07 4.53 -6.97
C PRO A 295 25.56 4.52 -7.15
N ARG A 296 25.04 5.30 -8.12
CA ARG A 296 23.62 5.30 -8.49
C ARG A 296 23.13 3.90 -8.80
N ARG A 297 21.91 3.58 -8.42
CA ARG A 297 21.21 2.40 -8.94
C ARG A 297 20.81 2.66 -10.39
N ALA A 298 20.95 1.66 -11.25
CA ALA A 298 20.51 1.76 -12.63
C ALA A 298 18.98 1.98 -12.69
N GLY A 299 18.55 2.97 -13.46
CA GLY A 299 17.13 3.27 -13.67
C GLY A 299 16.47 4.10 -12.57
N ASP A 300 17.17 4.50 -11.50
CA ASP A 300 16.58 5.38 -10.48
C ASP A 300 16.46 6.82 -11.02
N PRO A 301 15.23 7.39 -11.10
CA PRO A 301 15.06 8.79 -11.50
C PRO A 301 15.44 9.75 -10.35
N PRO A 302 15.87 11.00 -10.66
CA PRO A 302 16.19 12.00 -9.64
C PRO A 302 15.05 12.28 -8.67
N ALA A 303 13.82 12.35 -9.19
CA ALA A 303 12.63 12.64 -8.40
C ALA A 303 11.44 11.76 -8.82
N LEU A 304 10.75 11.22 -7.83
CA LEU A 304 9.46 10.53 -7.99
C LEU A 304 8.50 11.13 -6.95
N VAL A 305 7.69 12.09 -7.42
CA VAL A 305 6.72 12.83 -6.60
C VAL A 305 5.41 12.90 -7.36
N GLY A 306 4.29 12.61 -6.71
CA GLY A 306 2.97 12.59 -7.32
C GLY A 306 2.12 13.80 -6.97
N SER A 307 1.27 14.26 -7.92
CA SER A 307 0.17 15.15 -7.58
C SER A 307 -0.94 14.34 -6.91
N GLY A 308 -1.40 14.77 -5.73
CA GLY A 308 -2.58 14.24 -5.05
C GLY A 308 -3.85 15.04 -5.31
N ASP A 309 -3.82 16.02 -6.22
CA ASP A 309 -4.91 17.00 -6.40
C ASP A 309 -6.22 16.35 -6.80
N ARG A 310 -6.17 15.35 -7.70
CA ARG A 310 -7.36 14.64 -8.12
C ARG A 310 -8.02 13.85 -6.98
N ALA A 311 -7.22 13.18 -6.15
CA ALA A 311 -7.73 12.49 -4.96
C ALA A 311 -8.38 13.46 -3.97
N ARG A 312 -7.78 14.64 -3.76
CA ARG A 312 -8.37 15.71 -2.93
C ARG A 312 -9.70 16.21 -3.49
N GLN A 313 -9.76 16.48 -4.80
CA GLN A 313 -10.95 17.05 -5.44
C GLN A 313 -12.12 16.07 -5.52
N VAL A 314 -11.86 14.80 -5.85
CA VAL A 314 -12.89 13.81 -6.15
C VAL A 314 -13.28 12.99 -4.92
N LEU A 315 -12.31 12.59 -4.12
CA LEU A 315 -12.54 11.74 -2.95
C LEU A 315 -12.60 12.52 -1.64
N GLY A 316 -12.19 13.80 -1.63
CA GLY A 316 -12.01 14.57 -0.41
C GLY A 316 -10.83 14.07 0.43
N TRP A 317 -9.82 13.45 -0.21
CA TRP A 317 -8.64 12.96 0.50
C TRP A 317 -7.83 14.10 1.09
N ASP A 318 -7.66 14.10 2.41
CA ASP A 318 -6.92 15.13 3.15
C ASP A 318 -5.90 14.42 4.07
N PRO A 319 -4.63 14.24 3.63
CA PRO A 319 -3.61 13.55 4.41
C PRO A 319 -3.29 14.33 5.69
N GLN A 320 -3.38 13.66 6.82
CA GLN A 320 -3.19 14.24 8.16
C GLN A 320 -1.74 14.17 8.65
N TYR A 321 -0.92 13.31 8.05
CA TYR A 321 0.44 13.01 8.48
C TYR A 321 1.46 13.21 7.35
N ALA A 322 1.34 14.37 6.61
CA ALA A 322 2.15 14.61 5.42
C ALA A 322 3.62 15.00 5.72
N ASP A 323 3.94 15.41 6.95
CA ASP A 323 5.28 15.84 7.31
C ASP A 323 6.20 14.65 7.67
N LEU A 324 7.45 14.72 7.21
CA LEU A 324 8.45 13.65 7.37
C LEU A 324 8.75 13.33 8.84
N LYS A 325 8.75 14.34 9.72
CA LYS A 325 9.04 14.14 11.13
C LYS A 325 7.97 13.30 11.81
N THR A 326 6.70 13.54 11.51
CA THR A 326 5.57 12.75 12.01
C THR A 326 5.64 11.32 11.48
N ILE A 327 5.88 11.13 10.17
CA ILE A 327 6.06 9.80 9.55
C ILE A 327 7.15 9.01 10.29
N LEU A 328 8.33 9.62 10.47
CA LEU A 328 9.46 8.98 11.16
C LEU A 328 9.19 8.74 12.64
N THR A 329 8.48 9.65 13.32
CA THR A 329 8.13 9.48 14.73
C THR A 329 7.25 8.25 14.95
N HIS A 330 6.21 8.08 14.13
CA HIS A 330 5.34 6.92 14.23
C HIS A 330 6.07 5.62 13.86
N ALA A 331 6.88 5.63 12.79
CA ALA A 331 7.71 4.49 12.42
C ALA A 331 8.70 4.11 13.54
N TRP A 332 9.36 5.11 14.15
CA TRP A 332 10.32 4.89 15.25
C TRP A 332 9.66 4.26 16.46
N ALA A 333 8.50 4.78 16.88
CA ALA A 333 7.75 4.22 18.01
C ALA A 333 7.38 2.74 17.77
N TRP A 334 6.98 2.39 16.56
CA TRP A 334 6.71 1.01 16.16
C TRP A 334 7.96 0.11 16.24
N HIS A 335 9.07 0.56 15.62
CA HIS A 335 10.31 -0.22 15.59
C HIS A 335 10.94 -0.38 16.98
N LEU A 336 10.85 0.62 17.85
CA LEU A 336 11.24 0.49 19.24
C LEU A 336 10.44 -0.59 19.98
N LYS A 337 9.11 -0.60 19.80
CA LYS A 337 8.24 -1.59 20.44
C LYS A 337 8.52 -3.02 19.96
N ARG A 338 8.91 -3.16 18.69
CA ARG A 338 9.13 -4.47 18.06
C ARG A 338 10.54 -5.01 18.27
N HIS A 339 11.53 -4.15 18.40
CA HIS A 339 12.95 -4.50 18.31
C HIS A 339 13.83 -3.87 19.39
N GLY A 340 13.27 -2.96 20.22
CA GLY A 340 13.95 -2.26 21.30
C GLY A 340 14.07 -3.04 22.62
#